data_fe4f6de35aa141d2ea513cba45e8d73d
#
_entry.id   fe4f6de35aa141d2ea513cba45e8d73d
#
_cell.length_a   1.000
_cell.length_b   1.000
_cell.length_c   1.000
_cell.angle_alpha   90.00
_cell.angle_beta   90.00
_cell.angle_gamma   90.00
#
_symmetry.space_group_name_H-M   'P 1'
#
loop_
_entity.id
_entity.type
_entity.pdbx_description
1 polymer ?
#
loop_
_entity_poly.entity_id
_entity_poly.type
_entity_poly.pdbx_seq_one_letter_code
_entity_poly.pdbx_strand_id
1 'polypeptide(L)'
;YWNRELGHCWQKIINTAFMNHKGYQPALRVGRDEPCDLIVDTYAIDTKYRVGSGDSGTIKKLQKYGDMLREMQYEPLLLILREDNLSGSINALKNWTIYTGEDTFRFIQENSGFDMKRYLLDHRGLFNYESNVI
;
A
#
# COMPACT_ATOMS: atom_id res chain seq x y z
N TYR A 1 16.76 -8.26 -0.35
CA TYR A 1 16.14 -9.43 0.28
C TYR A 1 15.17 -9.05 1.40
N TRP A 2 15.67 -8.28 2.37
CA TRP A 2 14.84 -7.82 3.47
C TRP A 2 13.66 -6.97 3.03
N ASN A 3 13.88 -6.14 2.01
CA ASN A 3 12.81 -5.28 1.48
C ASN A 3 11.65 -6.10 0.91
N ARG A 4 11.95 -7.22 0.27
CA ARG A 4 10.93 -8.11 -0.27
C ARG A 4 10.11 -8.74 0.85
N GLU A 5 10.80 -9.23 1.89
CA GLU A 5 10.13 -9.84 3.04
C GLU A 5 9.25 -8.84 3.78
N LEU A 6 9.77 -7.63 3.98
CA LEU A 6 9.01 -6.56 4.62
C LEU A 6 7.80 -6.16 3.80
N GLY A 7 7.95 -6.13 2.47
CA GLY A 7 6.84 -5.83 1.58
C GLY A 7 5.72 -6.86 1.69
N HIS A 8 6.07 -8.14 1.72
CA HIS A 8 5.10 -9.22 1.90
C HIS A 8 4.41 -9.13 3.26
N CYS A 9 5.17 -8.87 4.31
CA CYS A 9 4.63 -8.68 5.65
C CYS A 9 3.63 -7.53 5.69
N TRP A 10 4.02 -6.41 5.13
CA TRP A 10 3.20 -5.19 5.08
C TRP A 10 1.88 -5.45 4.37
N GLN A 11 1.95 -6.03 3.18
CA GLN A 11 0.78 -6.38 2.39
C GLN A 11 -0.15 -7.33 3.16
N LYS A 12 0.42 -8.33 3.79
CA LYS A 12 -0.34 -9.32 4.55
C LYS A 12 -1.05 -8.71 5.75
N ILE A 13 -0.38 -7.82 6.46
CA ILE A 13 -0.97 -7.15 7.61
C ILE A 13 -2.15 -6.29 7.17
N ILE A 14 -1.99 -5.54 6.09
CA ILE A 14 -3.08 -4.69 5.58
C ILE A 14 -4.26 -5.54 5.13
N ASN A 15 -4.02 -6.61 4.37
CA ASN A 15 -5.08 -7.51 3.95
C ASN A 15 -5.83 -8.07 5.16
N THR A 16 -5.11 -8.50 6.18
CA THR A 16 -5.71 -9.05 7.39
C THR A 16 -6.56 -8.00 8.10
N ALA A 17 -6.09 -6.76 8.15
CA ALA A 17 -6.82 -5.66 8.78
C ALA A 17 -8.18 -5.43 8.15
N PHE A 18 -8.29 -5.60 6.83
CA PHE A 18 -9.53 -5.36 6.10
C PHE A 18 -10.36 -6.61 5.81
N MET A 19 -9.83 -7.79 6.11
CA MET A 19 -10.45 -9.06 5.72
C MET A 19 -11.90 -9.21 6.15
N ASN A 20 -12.26 -8.67 7.32
CA ASN A 20 -13.61 -8.73 7.84
C ASN A 20 -14.46 -7.52 7.46
N HIS A 21 -13.89 -6.58 6.73
CA HIS A 21 -14.64 -5.42 6.25
C HIS A 21 -15.65 -5.87 5.19
N LYS A 22 -16.86 -5.34 5.27
CA LYS A 22 -17.96 -5.77 4.40
C LYS A 22 -17.66 -5.60 2.91
N GLY A 23 -16.94 -4.55 2.55
CA GLY A 23 -16.60 -4.25 1.15
C GLY A 23 -15.24 -4.78 0.71
N TYR A 24 -14.64 -5.67 1.47
CA TYR A 24 -13.32 -6.20 1.15
C TYR A 24 -13.38 -7.23 0.02
N GLN A 25 -12.42 -7.13 -0.89
CA GLN A 25 -12.14 -8.16 -1.89
C GLN A 25 -10.63 -8.35 -1.99
N PRO A 26 -10.17 -9.57 -2.29
CA PRO A 26 -8.73 -9.80 -2.46
C PRO A 26 -8.21 -9.15 -3.74
N ALA A 27 -6.93 -9.40 -4.04
CA ALA A 27 -6.26 -8.85 -5.20
C ALA A 27 -7.07 -9.09 -6.49
N LEU A 28 -7.19 -8.04 -7.28
CA LEU A 28 -7.86 -8.10 -8.57
C LEU A 28 -6.89 -8.62 -9.62
N ARG A 29 -7.40 -9.47 -10.52
CA ARG A 29 -6.61 -9.96 -11.64
C ARG A 29 -7.29 -9.61 -12.95
N VAL A 30 -6.50 -9.10 -13.89
CA VAL A 30 -6.95 -8.79 -15.25
C VAL A 30 -5.93 -9.43 -16.19
N GLY A 31 -6.27 -10.62 -16.71
CA GLY A 31 -5.32 -11.40 -17.49
C GLY A 31 -4.13 -11.83 -16.62
N ARG A 32 -2.94 -11.40 -16.99
CA ARG A 32 -1.71 -11.67 -16.23
C ARG A 32 -1.37 -10.56 -15.25
N ASP A 33 -2.11 -9.48 -15.29
CA ASP A 33 -1.86 -8.32 -14.44
C ASP A 33 -2.60 -8.42 -13.12
N GLU A 34 -2.00 -7.86 -12.09
CA GLU A 34 -2.60 -7.74 -10.77
C GLU A 34 -2.49 -6.28 -10.36
N PRO A 35 -3.44 -5.44 -10.82
CA PRO A 35 -3.30 -3.98 -10.68
C PRO A 35 -3.42 -3.44 -9.26
N CYS A 36 -3.90 -4.23 -8.31
CA CYS A 36 -3.96 -3.82 -6.90
C CYS A 36 -3.87 -5.04 -6.00
N ASP A 37 -3.55 -4.79 -4.71
CA ASP A 37 -3.36 -5.86 -3.72
C ASP A 37 -4.65 -6.24 -3.02
N LEU A 38 -5.58 -5.31 -2.89
CA LEU A 38 -6.89 -5.55 -2.29
C LEU A 38 -7.85 -4.45 -2.72
N ILE A 39 -9.15 -4.72 -2.54
CA ILE A 39 -10.20 -3.74 -2.76
C ILE A 39 -10.97 -3.56 -1.46
N VAL A 40 -11.23 -2.30 -1.10
CA VAL A 40 -12.05 -1.93 0.04
C VAL A 40 -13.07 -0.91 -0.45
N ASP A 41 -14.32 -1.32 -0.56
CA ASP A 41 -15.40 -0.51 -1.14
C ASP A 41 -15.05 -0.07 -2.57
N THR A 42 -14.87 1.22 -2.82
CA THR A 42 -14.50 1.75 -4.13
C THR A 42 -12.99 1.90 -4.31
N TYR A 43 -12.22 1.70 -3.25
CA TYR A 43 -10.77 1.86 -3.29
C TYR A 43 -10.09 0.59 -3.79
N ALA A 44 -9.28 0.74 -4.82
CA ALA A 44 -8.36 -0.32 -5.24
C ALA A 44 -6.99 0.02 -4.68
N ILE A 45 -6.53 -0.76 -3.73
CA ILE A 45 -5.39 -0.42 -2.89
C ILE A 45 -4.15 -1.22 -3.29
N ASP A 46 -3.06 -0.51 -3.56
CA ASP A 46 -1.74 -1.10 -3.68
C ASP A 46 -0.93 -0.75 -2.44
N THR A 47 -0.12 -1.68 -1.99
CA THR A 47 0.67 -1.50 -0.77
C THR A 47 2.15 -1.56 -1.10
N LYS A 48 2.92 -0.63 -0.55
CA LYS A 48 4.36 -0.61 -0.70
C LYS A 48 5.00 -0.35 0.65
N TYR A 49 6.03 -1.11 0.97
CA TYR A 49 6.81 -0.83 2.17
C TYR A 49 7.48 0.53 2.04
N ARG A 50 8.14 0.75 0.92
CA ARG A 50 8.72 2.04 0.53
C ARG A 50 8.92 2.09 -0.98
N VAL A 51 9.06 3.29 -1.52
CA VAL A 51 9.37 3.50 -2.93
C VAL A 51 10.61 4.39 -3.03
N GLY A 52 11.67 3.86 -3.58
CA GLY A 52 12.94 4.56 -3.71
C GLY A 52 13.15 5.20 -5.06
N SER A 53 14.25 5.93 -5.18
CA SER A 53 14.59 6.68 -6.40
C SER A 53 14.94 5.80 -7.60
N GLY A 54 15.27 4.53 -7.39
CA GLY A 54 15.61 3.60 -8.45
C GLY A 54 14.45 2.80 -9.03
N ASP A 55 13.22 3.14 -8.68
CA ASP A 55 12.05 2.32 -8.98
C ASP A 55 11.26 2.79 -10.21
N SER A 56 11.96 3.15 -11.30
CA SER A 56 11.30 3.62 -12.53
C SER A 56 10.34 2.60 -13.13
N GLY A 57 10.69 1.31 -13.06
CA GLY A 57 9.82 0.24 -13.53
C GLY A 57 8.52 0.15 -12.74
N THR A 58 8.62 0.33 -11.42
CA THR A 58 7.47 0.36 -10.53
C THR A 58 6.55 1.53 -10.87
N ILE A 59 7.12 2.70 -11.12
CA ILE A 59 6.35 3.88 -11.47
C ILE A 59 5.57 3.67 -12.77
N LYS A 60 6.21 3.11 -13.79
CA LYS A 60 5.54 2.81 -15.07
C LYS A 60 4.39 1.83 -14.90
N LYS A 61 4.58 0.79 -14.11
CA LYS A 61 3.52 -0.17 -13.80
C LYS A 61 2.36 0.49 -13.08
N LEU A 62 2.64 1.32 -12.09
CA LEU A 62 1.61 2.02 -11.35
C LEU A 62 0.80 2.93 -12.26
N GLN A 63 1.45 3.65 -13.18
CA GLN A 63 0.73 4.48 -14.12
C GLN A 63 -0.25 3.67 -14.96
N LYS A 64 0.20 2.55 -15.51
CA LYS A 64 -0.65 1.65 -16.28
C LYS A 64 -1.81 1.12 -15.44
N TYR A 65 -1.52 0.64 -14.25
CA TYR A 65 -2.53 0.04 -13.39
C TYR A 65 -3.54 1.06 -12.87
N GLY A 66 -3.07 2.28 -12.60
CA GLY A 66 -3.99 3.35 -12.20
C GLY A 66 -5.03 3.63 -13.27
N ASP A 67 -4.60 3.69 -14.54
CA ASP A 67 -5.52 3.88 -15.66
C ASP A 67 -6.51 2.72 -15.77
N MET A 68 -6.03 1.49 -15.66
CA MET A 68 -6.88 0.30 -15.71
C MET A 68 -7.95 0.34 -14.62
N LEU A 69 -7.54 0.67 -13.40
CA LEU A 69 -8.45 0.70 -12.26
C LEU A 69 -9.51 1.78 -12.40
N ARG A 70 -9.13 2.95 -12.89
CA ARG A 70 -10.09 4.03 -13.12
C ARG A 70 -11.10 3.69 -14.20
N GLU A 71 -10.68 3.00 -15.25
CA GLU A 71 -11.61 2.50 -16.27
C GLU A 71 -12.62 1.52 -15.68
N MET A 72 -12.22 0.78 -14.65
CA MET A 72 -13.10 -0.14 -13.93
C MET A 72 -13.91 0.56 -12.82
N GLN A 73 -13.80 1.89 -12.72
CA GLN A 73 -14.54 2.73 -11.78
C GLN A 73 -14.09 2.56 -10.32
N TYR A 74 -12.85 2.12 -10.13
CA TYR A 74 -12.22 2.13 -8.81
C TYR A 74 -11.41 3.40 -8.61
N GLU A 75 -11.18 3.75 -7.36
CA GLU A 75 -10.28 4.83 -6.98
C GLU A 75 -8.93 4.22 -6.56
N PRO A 76 -7.87 4.41 -7.36
CA PRO A 76 -6.57 3.84 -7.00
C PRO A 76 -5.97 4.55 -5.79
N LEU A 77 -5.57 3.76 -4.81
CA LEU A 77 -5.00 4.26 -3.56
C LEU A 77 -3.71 3.52 -3.26
N LEU A 78 -2.63 4.25 -3.06
CA LEU A 78 -1.33 3.70 -2.74
C LEU A 78 -1.00 3.97 -1.27
N LEU A 79 -0.83 2.90 -0.50
CA LEU A 79 -0.49 2.98 0.91
C LEU A 79 0.99 2.62 1.08
N ILE A 80 1.79 3.62 1.42
CA ILE A 80 3.23 3.45 1.63
C ILE A 80 3.52 3.56 3.12
N LEU A 81 4.25 2.58 3.66
CA LEU A 81 4.58 2.60 5.08
C LEU A 81 5.64 3.67 5.40
N ARG A 82 6.74 3.68 4.67
CA ARG A 82 7.86 4.57 4.95
C ARG A 82 7.82 5.78 4.05
N GLU A 83 8.16 6.93 4.64
CA GLU A 83 8.22 8.20 3.93
C GLU A 83 9.62 8.51 3.40
N ASP A 84 10.65 7.86 3.94
CA ASP A 84 12.02 8.17 3.59
C ASP A 84 12.33 7.72 2.16
N ASN A 85 13.18 8.49 1.51
CA ASN A 85 13.66 8.22 0.15
C ASN A 85 12.56 8.18 -0.91
N LEU A 86 11.44 8.88 -0.67
CA LEU A 86 10.42 9.00 -1.70
C LEU A 86 10.99 9.78 -2.87
N SER A 87 10.88 9.20 -4.06
CA SER A 87 11.34 9.87 -5.25
C SER A 87 10.30 10.89 -5.72
N GLY A 88 10.78 11.95 -6.42
CA GLY A 88 9.86 12.90 -7.03
C GLY A 88 8.93 12.26 -8.05
N SER A 89 9.31 11.12 -8.60
CA SER A 89 8.49 10.39 -9.57
C SER A 89 7.17 9.90 -8.98
N ILE A 90 7.13 9.61 -7.70
CA ILE A 90 5.93 9.17 -7.03
C ILE A 90 4.86 10.28 -7.05
N ASN A 91 5.31 11.52 -6.91
CA ASN A 91 4.41 12.68 -6.93
C ASN A 91 3.87 12.97 -8.34
N ALA A 92 4.48 12.37 -9.36
CA ALA A 92 4.02 12.51 -10.74
C ALA A 92 2.90 11.53 -11.09
N LEU A 93 2.57 10.59 -10.19
CA LEU A 93 1.48 9.64 -10.39
C LEU A 93 0.15 10.36 -10.18
N LYS A 94 -0.46 10.81 -11.26
CA LYS A 94 -1.69 11.59 -11.17
C LYS A 94 -2.95 10.75 -10.97
N ASN A 95 -2.87 9.47 -11.27
CA ASN A 95 -4.02 8.58 -11.20
C ASN A 95 -4.19 7.91 -9.85
N TRP A 96 -3.25 8.11 -8.94
CA TRP A 96 -3.25 7.49 -7.62
C TRP A 96 -3.39 8.53 -6.53
N THR A 97 -4.18 8.22 -5.52
CA THR A 97 -4.12 8.92 -4.24
C THR A 97 -3.02 8.22 -3.43
N ILE A 98 -2.10 8.99 -2.86
CA ILE A 98 -0.93 8.44 -2.20
C ILE A 98 -0.91 8.86 -0.74
N TYR A 99 -0.87 7.87 0.15
CA TYR A 99 -0.69 8.08 1.58
C TYR A 99 0.63 7.48 2.01
N THR A 100 1.32 8.15 2.91
CA THR A 100 2.61 7.71 3.45
C THR A 100 2.59 7.85 4.97
N GLY A 101 3.30 6.97 5.67
CA GLY A 101 3.51 7.06 7.10
C GLY A 101 2.23 7.23 7.91
N GLU A 102 2.12 8.34 8.63
CA GLU A 102 0.98 8.61 9.51
C GLU A 102 -0.36 8.64 8.77
N ASP A 103 -0.37 9.17 7.55
CA ASP A 103 -1.60 9.21 6.75
C ASP A 103 -2.06 7.80 6.39
N THR A 104 -1.12 6.90 6.10
CA THR A 104 -1.42 5.49 5.86
C THR A 104 -2.05 4.86 7.09
N PHE A 105 -1.46 5.07 8.26
CA PHE A 105 -1.99 4.53 9.52
C PHE A 105 -3.39 5.04 9.80
N ARG A 106 -3.62 6.33 9.55
CA ARG A 106 -4.92 6.96 9.76
C ARG A 106 -5.97 6.37 8.86
N PHE A 107 -5.66 6.20 7.58
CA PHE A 107 -6.59 5.59 6.63
C PHE A 107 -6.99 4.18 7.09
N ILE A 108 -6.01 3.37 7.48
CA ILE A 108 -6.28 1.99 7.91
C ILE A 108 -7.17 1.99 9.15
N GLN A 109 -6.88 2.85 10.13
CA GLN A 109 -7.66 2.90 11.35
C GLN A 109 -9.08 3.38 11.12
N GLU A 110 -9.25 4.43 10.32
CA GLU A 110 -10.57 4.99 10.05
C GLU A 110 -11.47 4.02 9.28
N ASN A 111 -10.90 3.20 8.41
CA ASN A 111 -11.67 2.33 7.54
C ASN A 111 -11.78 0.88 8.02
N SER A 112 -10.83 0.40 8.82
CA SER A 112 -10.86 -0.98 9.33
C SER A 112 -11.02 -1.07 10.84
N GLY A 113 -10.80 0.03 11.55
CA GLY A 113 -10.77 0.04 13.00
C GLY A 113 -9.48 -0.50 13.59
N PHE A 114 -8.52 -0.90 12.77
CA PHE A 114 -7.27 -1.49 13.22
C PHE A 114 -6.20 -0.42 13.44
N ASP A 115 -5.65 -0.35 14.65
CA ASP A 115 -4.56 0.56 14.99
C ASP A 115 -3.23 -0.04 14.58
N MET A 116 -2.88 0.14 13.31
CA MET A 116 -1.66 -0.41 12.72
C MET A 116 -0.41 0.13 13.40
N LYS A 117 -0.40 1.41 13.72
CA LYS A 117 0.75 2.04 14.36
C LYS A 117 1.03 1.38 15.73
N ARG A 118 -0.01 1.17 16.52
CA ARG A 118 0.10 0.50 17.80
C ARG A 118 0.60 -0.93 17.64
N TYR A 119 0.08 -1.63 16.67
CA TYR A 119 0.50 -2.99 16.38
C TYR A 119 1.99 -3.04 16.06
N LEU A 120 2.47 -2.13 15.20
CA LEU A 120 3.88 -2.08 14.82
C LEU A 120 4.78 -1.72 16.00
N LEU A 121 4.34 -0.79 16.86
CA LEU A 121 5.07 -0.42 18.07
C LEU A 121 5.19 -1.61 19.03
N ASP A 122 4.11 -2.34 19.22
CA ASP A 122 4.07 -3.50 20.13
C ASP A 122 4.92 -4.67 19.60
N HIS A 123 5.10 -4.73 18.29
CA HIS A 123 5.84 -5.83 17.64
C HIS A 123 7.12 -5.36 16.97
N ARG A 124 7.65 -4.21 17.36
CA ARG A 124 8.83 -3.63 16.69
C ARG A 124 10.08 -4.50 16.79
N GLY A 125 10.13 -5.45 17.73
CA GLY A 125 11.20 -6.43 17.79
C GLY A 125 11.31 -7.29 16.55
N LEU A 126 10.21 -7.42 15.80
CA LEU A 126 10.20 -8.13 14.51
C LEU A 126 10.74 -7.26 13.38
N PHE A 127 10.84 -5.94 13.60
CA PHE A 127 11.23 -4.97 12.59
C PHE A 127 12.38 -4.09 13.07
N ASN A 128 13.16 -4.53 14.05
CA ASN A 128 14.14 -3.67 14.72
C ASN A 128 15.27 -3.20 13.80
N TYR A 129 15.53 -3.91 12.72
CA TYR A 129 16.52 -3.47 11.74
C TYR A 129 15.99 -2.32 10.87
N GLU A 130 14.72 -1.99 11.01
CA GLU A 130 14.08 -0.86 10.37
C GLU A 130 13.58 0.12 11.44
N SER A 131 14.49 0.50 12.32
CA SER A 131 14.15 1.25 13.54
C SER A 131 13.49 2.60 13.29
N ASN A 132 13.66 3.17 12.12
CA ASN A 132 13.07 4.46 11.77
C ASN A 132 11.73 4.35 11.03
N VAL A 133 11.11 3.18 11.01
CA VAL A 133 9.79 2.98 10.44
C VAL A 133 8.74 3.75 11.25
N ILE A 134 8.92 3.76 12.56
CA ILE A 134 7.93 4.35 13.46
C ILE A 134 8.55 5.48 14.26
#